data_4b3bb67d51e27d39996605c79dac8e6d
#
_entry.id   4b3bb67d51e27d39996605c79dac8e6d
#
_cell.length_a   1.000
_cell.length_b   1.000
_cell.length_c   1.000
_cell.angle_alpha   90.00
_cell.angle_beta   90.00
_cell.angle_gamma   90.00
#
_symmetry.space_group_name_H-M   'P 1'
#
loop_
_entity.id
_entity.type
_entity.pdbx_description
1 polymer ?
#
loop_
_entity_poly.entity_id
_entity_poly.type
_entity_poly.pdbx_seq_one_letter_code
_entity_poly.pdbx_strand_id
1 'polypeptide(L)'
;MRKFIKFSVLFLCSLMALCVSCSSSDGPSDDKEVPPTPPVNPGELYPWEENRTALLNSTDMVLIYGGGHHRETYNWDVDRISSYVTYKDKAGIEHWLFDAFLFLELKDTGNGGTNKTYTYENQEGLDAANQKDWKRLVDYYFASSTGLGALNRAISNAQKRLENPKTKHRVVIAIPEPIAHKTPANENSTTVYWGSLDGHIMDFSIAQDRVDACKWYIDYVRSKFNEMQYQNIELAGFYWLAETAGTTRDIISKVGAYVNQFKYSFNWIPYRGAEGHDKWETLGFNNAYYQPNYFFNTEQSYAVLEETCKTAKRENLDMEFEFDYRVLASNSEHNIYYPRMKDYIKAFKAHQIWDTKRLAYYEGGGNLLSLKNSANEADQELYHEFCQFVITRPIRSK
;
A
#
# COMPACT_ATOMS: atom_id res chain seq x y z
N MET A 1 -10.54 38.94 1.19
CA MET A 1 -9.21 38.59 1.76
C MET A 1 -9.36 37.32 2.55
N ARG A 2 -9.13 36.15 1.94
CA ARG A 2 -9.10 34.85 2.62
C ARG A 2 -7.64 34.45 2.79
N LYS A 3 -7.22 34.27 4.04
CA LYS A 3 -5.87 33.83 4.40
C LYS A 3 -5.74 32.34 4.08
N PHE A 4 -4.86 32.01 3.15
CA PHE A 4 -4.40 30.65 2.92
C PHE A 4 -3.45 30.25 4.05
N ILE A 5 -3.80 29.21 4.79
CA ILE A 5 -2.95 28.59 5.79
C ILE A 5 -1.99 27.66 5.03
N LYS A 6 -0.70 28.00 5.07
CA LYS A 6 0.37 27.13 4.59
C LYS A 6 0.56 25.99 5.58
N PHE A 7 0.25 24.77 5.20
CA PHE A 7 0.66 23.58 5.94
C PHE A 7 2.08 23.21 5.51
N SER A 8 3.04 23.51 6.37
CA SER A 8 4.39 22.94 6.29
C SER A 8 4.39 21.65 7.10
N VAL A 9 4.60 20.54 6.45
CA VAL A 9 4.88 19.26 7.13
C VAL A 9 6.34 19.32 7.55
N LEU A 10 6.58 19.63 8.82
CA LEU A 10 7.91 19.55 9.43
C LEU A 10 8.11 18.10 9.94
N PHE A 11 8.95 17.35 9.24
CA PHE A 11 9.53 16.13 9.78
C PHE A 11 10.63 16.52 10.76
N LEU A 12 10.40 16.32 12.06
CA LEU A 12 11.39 16.50 13.10
C LEU A 12 12.18 15.18 13.24
N CYS A 13 13.35 15.11 12.61
CA CYS A 13 14.36 14.13 12.97
C CYS A 13 15.01 14.54 14.30
N SER A 14 14.65 13.89 15.41
CA SER A 14 15.37 14.02 16.67
C SER A 14 16.60 13.12 16.65
N LEU A 15 17.78 13.75 16.52
CA LEU A 15 19.06 13.14 16.82
C LEU A 15 19.19 13.00 18.34
N MET A 16 19.15 11.78 18.86
CA MET A 16 19.61 11.51 20.25
C MET A 16 21.09 11.14 20.23
N ALA A 17 21.90 12.01 20.81
CA ALA A 17 23.29 11.74 21.12
C ALA A 17 23.39 10.80 22.31
N LEU A 18 24.11 9.69 22.14
CA LEU A 18 24.46 8.75 23.21
C LEU A 18 25.53 9.37 24.12
N CYS A 19 25.17 9.61 25.38
CA CYS A 19 26.15 9.74 26.45
C CYS A 19 26.27 8.40 27.18
N VAL A 20 27.44 7.77 27.05
CA VAL A 20 27.84 6.60 27.85
C VAL A 20 28.26 7.10 29.24
N SER A 21 27.61 6.62 30.28
CA SER A 21 28.10 6.70 31.65
C SER A 21 28.01 5.32 32.27
N CYS A 22 29.17 4.74 32.56
CA CYS A 22 29.30 3.53 33.38
C CYS A 22 29.09 3.86 34.86
N SER A 23 28.24 3.11 35.55
CA SER A 23 28.41 2.84 36.96
C SER A 23 27.79 1.47 37.30
N SER A 24 28.63 0.63 37.87
CA SER A 24 28.33 -0.72 38.36
C SER A 24 27.54 -0.65 39.66
N SER A 25 26.47 -1.45 39.81
CA SER A 25 26.05 -1.97 41.11
C SER A 25 25.28 -3.28 40.89
N ASP A 26 25.86 -4.35 41.45
CA ASP A 26 25.32 -5.70 41.49
C ASP A 26 24.07 -5.77 42.39
N GLY A 27 22.97 -6.28 41.83
CA GLY A 27 21.79 -6.75 42.55
C GLY A 27 21.23 -7.98 41.81
N PRO A 28 20.73 -9.02 42.47
CA PRO A 28 20.31 -10.24 41.80
C PRO A 28 19.09 -10.00 40.90
N SER A 29 19.27 -10.19 39.61
CA SER A 29 18.19 -10.18 38.63
C SER A 29 17.43 -11.51 38.68
N ASP A 30 16.12 -11.44 38.97
CA ASP A 30 15.20 -12.51 38.67
C ASP A 30 15.00 -12.58 37.13
N ASP A 31 15.95 -13.22 36.47
CA ASP A 31 15.81 -13.59 35.06
C ASP A 31 14.79 -14.71 34.96
N LYS A 32 13.53 -14.36 34.82
CA LYS A 32 12.54 -15.29 34.26
C LYS A 32 12.89 -15.44 32.80
N GLU A 33 13.58 -16.55 32.46
CA GLU A 33 13.75 -17.00 31.08
C GLU A 33 12.37 -17.00 30.42
N VAL A 34 12.19 -16.12 29.43
CA VAL A 34 11.08 -16.22 28.47
C VAL A 34 11.32 -17.55 27.75
N PRO A 35 10.39 -18.51 27.80
CA PRO A 35 10.58 -19.79 27.11
C PRO A 35 10.88 -19.48 25.64
N PRO A 36 11.91 -20.13 25.04
CA PRO A 36 12.22 -19.93 23.65
C PRO A 36 10.96 -20.26 22.84
N THR A 37 10.56 -19.32 22.00
CA THR A 37 9.49 -19.55 21.01
C THR A 37 9.87 -20.83 20.27
N PRO A 38 9.01 -21.86 20.22
CA PRO A 38 9.35 -23.08 19.52
C PRO A 38 9.75 -22.73 18.11
N PRO A 39 10.83 -23.31 17.56
CA PRO A 39 11.25 -23.05 16.19
C PRO A 39 10.05 -23.38 15.29
N VAL A 40 9.53 -22.37 14.63
CA VAL A 40 8.52 -22.54 13.59
C VAL A 40 9.21 -23.34 12.51
N ASN A 41 8.71 -24.56 12.27
CA ASN A 41 9.29 -25.45 11.27
C ASN A 41 9.07 -24.78 9.90
N PRO A 42 10.09 -24.24 9.20
CA PRO A 42 9.89 -23.48 7.97
C PRO A 42 9.16 -24.28 6.90
N GLY A 43 9.22 -25.60 6.94
CA GLY A 43 8.56 -26.50 5.99
C GLY A 43 7.06 -26.70 6.19
N GLU A 44 6.50 -26.35 7.35
CA GLU A 44 5.05 -26.50 7.62
C GLU A 44 4.24 -25.25 7.27
N LEU A 45 4.86 -24.09 7.15
CA LEU A 45 4.14 -22.84 6.96
C LEU A 45 4.01 -22.43 5.49
N TYR A 46 4.95 -22.84 4.61
CA TYR A 46 4.96 -22.32 3.23
C TYR A 46 5.64 -23.25 2.22
N PRO A 47 5.03 -23.45 1.06
CA PRO A 47 5.76 -23.88 -0.13
C PRO A 47 6.52 -22.67 -0.71
N TRP A 48 7.51 -22.16 0.01
CA TRP A 48 8.08 -20.84 -0.19
C TRP A 48 9.07 -20.70 -1.34
N GLU A 49 9.76 -21.77 -1.67
CA GLU A 49 11.10 -21.58 -2.24
C GLU A 49 11.13 -21.37 -3.76
N GLU A 50 10.11 -21.80 -4.52
CA GLU A 50 10.18 -21.68 -5.98
C GLU A 50 9.19 -20.70 -6.61
N ASN A 51 8.12 -20.27 -5.92
CA ASN A 51 7.06 -19.45 -6.52
C ASN A 51 6.40 -18.42 -5.58
N ARG A 52 7.17 -17.82 -4.71
CA ARG A 52 6.68 -16.86 -3.70
C ARG A 52 5.82 -15.75 -4.30
N THR A 53 6.28 -15.17 -5.38
CA THR A 53 5.62 -14.07 -6.09
C THR A 53 4.51 -14.53 -7.05
N ALA A 54 4.40 -15.83 -7.30
CA ALA A 54 3.40 -16.37 -8.23
C ALA A 54 1.97 -16.26 -7.70
N LEU A 55 1.79 -16.14 -6.37
CA LEU A 55 0.45 -15.98 -5.80
C LEU A 55 -0.24 -14.71 -6.27
N LEU A 56 0.47 -13.59 -6.36
CA LEU A 56 -0.09 -12.35 -6.89
C LEU A 56 -0.22 -12.40 -8.42
N ASN A 57 0.79 -12.93 -9.10
CA ASN A 57 0.87 -13.03 -10.56
C ASN A 57 0.51 -11.73 -11.27
N SER A 58 1.16 -10.64 -10.88
CA SER A 58 0.97 -9.29 -11.39
C SER A 58 2.33 -8.64 -11.64
N THR A 59 2.38 -7.68 -12.55
CA THR A 59 3.59 -6.91 -12.85
C THR A 59 3.47 -5.44 -12.47
N ASP A 60 2.24 -4.89 -12.52
CA ASP A 60 1.97 -3.46 -12.38
C ASP A 60 0.72 -3.22 -11.52
N MET A 61 0.92 -2.93 -10.25
CA MET A 61 -0.14 -2.72 -9.27
C MET A 61 -0.35 -1.24 -8.96
N VAL A 62 -1.51 -0.69 -9.28
CA VAL A 62 -1.85 0.69 -8.94
C VAL A 62 -2.58 0.77 -7.59
N LEU A 63 -2.27 1.80 -6.80
CA LEU A 63 -2.88 2.09 -5.52
C LEU A 63 -4.17 2.91 -5.71
N ILE A 64 -5.28 2.39 -5.20
CA ILE A 64 -6.62 2.97 -5.28
C ILE A 64 -7.05 3.41 -3.88
N TYR A 65 -6.82 4.67 -3.56
CA TYR A 65 -7.20 5.25 -2.27
C TYR A 65 -8.69 5.59 -2.24
N GLY A 66 -9.42 5.09 -1.24
CA GLY A 66 -10.83 5.40 -1.08
C GLY A 66 -11.45 4.80 0.17
N GLY A 67 -12.57 5.38 0.59
CA GLY A 67 -13.30 4.96 1.79
C GLY A 67 -13.13 5.90 2.98
N GLY A 68 -12.24 6.90 2.88
CA GLY A 68 -12.15 8.00 3.82
C GLY A 68 -12.93 9.22 3.32
N HIS A 69 -13.74 9.85 4.18
CA HIS A 69 -14.59 10.98 3.80
C HIS A 69 -13.83 12.21 3.28
N HIS A 70 -12.56 12.39 3.65
CA HIS A 70 -11.69 13.43 3.10
C HIS A 70 -11.38 13.23 1.61
N ARG A 71 -11.66 12.05 1.06
CA ARG A 71 -11.48 11.67 -0.35
C ARG A 71 -12.80 11.54 -1.11
N GLU A 72 -13.94 12.00 -0.59
CA GLU A 72 -15.26 11.85 -1.22
C GLU A 72 -15.33 12.43 -2.63
N THR A 73 -14.51 13.44 -2.94
CA THR A 73 -14.37 13.95 -4.30
C THR A 73 -13.77 12.92 -5.27
N TYR A 74 -13.21 11.82 -4.77
CA TYR A 74 -12.61 10.73 -5.53
C TYR A 74 -13.50 9.49 -5.51
N ASN A 75 -14.72 9.60 -5.96
CA ASN A 75 -15.53 8.41 -6.24
C ASN A 75 -14.92 7.63 -7.40
N TRP A 76 -14.57 6.39 -7.12
CA TRP A 76 -14.06 5.45 -8.12
C TRP A 76 -15.21 4.81 -8.90
N ASP A 77 -15.94 5.62 -9.65
CA ASP A 77 -16.94 5.15 -10.60
C ASP A 77 -16.30 4.53 -11.86
N VAL A 78 -17.13 4.03 -12.77
CA VAL A 78 -16.66 3.36 -13.99
C VAL A 78 -15.80 4.27 -14.85
N ASP A 79 -16.18 5.53 -14.98
CA ASP A 79 -15.49 6.46 -15.89
C ASP A 79 -14.09 6.79 -15.38
N ARG A 80 -13.94 7.03 -14.07
CA ARG A 80 -12.66 7.30 -13.44
C ARG A 80 -11.74 6.08 -13.48
N ILE A 81 -12.22 4.93 -13.01
CA ILE A 81 -11.39 3.72 -12.92
C ILE A 81 -11.00 3.17 -14.30
N SER A 82 -11.81 3.45 -15.35
CA SER A 82 -11.47 3.07 -16.72
C SER A 82 -10.14 3.67 -17.20
N SER A 83 -9.76 4.83 -16.66
CA SER A 83 -8.47 5.46 -16.97
C SER A 83 -7.24 4.74 -16.39
N TYR A 84 -7.48 3.81 -15.47
CA TYR A 84 -6.48 2.94 -14.87
C TYR A 84 -6.52 1.52 -15.46
N VAL A 85 -7.63 1.17 -16.07
CA VAL A 85 -7.80 -0.12 -16.76
C VAL A 85 -7.17 -0.09 -18.14
N THR A 86 -7.38 1.00 -18.90
CA THR A 86 -6.86 1.12 -20.27
C THR A 86 -6.19 2.47 -20.53
N TYR A 87 -5.26 2.44 -21.45
CA TYR A 87 -4.58 3.61 -21.98
C TYR A 87 -4.72 3.65 -23.50
N LYS A 88 -5.08 4.81 -24.06
CA LYS A 88 -5.08 5.07 -25.50
C LYS A 88 -3.86 5.87 -25.86
N ASP A 89 -3.00 5.32 -26.72
CA ASP A 89 -1.75 5.97 -27.11
C ASP A 89 -1.97 7.12 -28.13
N LYS A 90 -0.90 7.83 -28.49
CA LYS A 90 -0.96 8.94 -29.45
C LYS A 90 -1.37 8.52 -30.87
N ALA A 91 -1.23 7.24 -31.22
CA ALA A 91 -1.69 6.68 -32.48
C ALA A 91 -3.16 6.29 -32.43
N GLY A 92 -3.81 6.39 -31.27
CA GLY A 92 -5.19 6.04 -31.03
C GLY A 92 -5.39 4.55 -30.71
N ILE A 93 -4.34 3.77 -30.53
CA ILE A 93 -4.39 2.35 -30.18
C ILE A 93 -4.63 2.25 -28.66
N GLU A 94 -5.59 1.41 -28.28
CA GLU A 94 -5.92 1.15 -26.87
C GLU A 94 -5.12 -0.06 -26.35
N HIS A 95 -4.65 0.04 -25.09
CA HIS A 95 -3.84 -0.97 -24.41
C HIS A 95 -4.36 -1.21 -22.99
N TRP A 96 -4.20 -2.43 -22.46
CA TRP A 96 -4.35 -2.68 -21.03
C TRP A 96 -3.25 -1.95 -20.25
N LEU A 97 -3.61 -1.18 -19.19
CA LEU A 97 -2.65 -0.35 -18.45
C LEU A 97 -2.13 -1.09 -17.21
N PHE A 98 -2.90 -1.18 -16.14
CA PHE A 98 -2.51 -1.91 -14.92
C PHE A 98 -3.15 -3.30 -14.90
N ASP A 99 -2.45 -4.27 -14.32
CA ASP A 99 -2.92 -5.65 -14.18
C ASP A 99 -3.34 -6.01 -12.75
N ALA A 100 -2.99 -5.15 -11.77
CA ALA A 100 -3.44 -5.26 -10.38
C ALA A 100 -3.88 -3.91 -9.79
N PHE A 101 -4.79 -3.98 -8.81
CA PHE A 101 -5.41 -2.85 -8.13
C PHE A 101 -5.39 -3.08 -6.62
N LEU A 102 -4.65 -2.25 -5.88
CA LEU A 102 -4.60 -2.25 -4.43
C LEU A 102 -5.58 -1.23 -3.87
N PHE A 103 -6.65 -1.69 -3.21
CA PHE A 103 -7.61 -0.84 -2.53
C PHE A 103 -7.18 -0.62 -1.08
N LEU A 104 -7.02 0.64 -0.70
CA LEU A 104 -6.56 1.03 0.63
C LEU A 104 -7.12 2.39 1.05
N GLU A 105 -7.07 2.66 2.36
CA GLU A 105 -7.25 3.99 2.93
C GLU A 105 -6.45 4.10 4.23
N LEU A 106 -5.90 5.28 4.49
CA LEU A 106 -5.07 5.54 5.66
C LEU A 106 -5.85 6.14 6.83
N LYS A 107 -6.86 6.95 6.53
CA LYS A 107 -7.68 7.64 7.55
C LYS A 107 -9.08 7.98 7.01
N ASP A 108 -9.99 8.22 7.94
CA ASP A 108 -11.35 8.67 7.64
C ASP A 108 -11.65 9.96 8.40
N THR A 109 -11.41 11.08 7.71
CA THR A 109 -11.55 12.45 8.27
C THR A 109 -12.44 13.29 7.35
N GLY A 110 -12.85 14.48 7.81
CA GLY A 110 -13.68 15.38 7.03
C GLY A 110 -15.16 15.29 7.42
N ASN A 111 -16.02 15.96 6.66
CA ASN A 111 -17.45 16.03 6.95
C ASN A 111 -18.11 14.66 6.71
N GLY A 112 -18.75 14.11 7.73
CA GLY A 112 -19.31 12.75 7.71
C GLY A 112 -18.34 11.65 8.11
N GLY A 113 -17.04 11.94 8.22
CA GLY A 113 -16.01 11.00 8.65
C GLY A 113 -16.07 10.67 10.14
N THR A 114 -15.44 9.57 10.50
CA THR A 114 -15.41 9.09 11.90
C THR A 114 -14.22 9.62 12.69
N ASN A 115 -13.33 10.40 12.06
CA ASN A 115 -12.07 10.90 12.64
C ASN A 115 -11.21 9.74 13.17
N LYS A 116 -11.00 8.72 12.34
CA LYS A 116 -10.23 7.53 12.65
C LYS A 116 -9.03 7.36 11.71
N THR A 117 -7.97 6.74 12.23
CA THR A 117 -6.85 6.27 11.43
C THR A 117 -6.88 4.75 11.30
N TYR A 118 -6.48 4.25 10.13
CA TYR A 118 -6.30 2.83 9.83
C TYR A 118 -4.84 2.39 9.94
N THR A 119 -3.90 3.33 10.17
CA THR A 119 -2.47 3.07 10.35
C THR A 119 -1.87 3.98 11.41
N TYR A 120 -0.86 3.48 12.11
CA TYR A 120 -0.15 4.23 13.16
C TYR A 120 0.54 5.49 12.61
N GLU A 121 1.09 5.44 11.41
CA GLU A 121 1.90 6.53 10.83
C GLU A 121 1.07 7.76 10.43
N ASN A 122 -0.24 7.63 10.25
CA ASN A 122 -1.12 8.73 9.85
C ASN A 122 -2.08 9.17 10.96
N GLN A 123 -1.65 9.07 12.21
CA GLN A 123 -2.49 9.30 13.37
C GLN A 123 -2.96 10.76 13.56
N GLU A 124 -2.11 11.77 13.36
CA GLU A 124 -2.41 13.22 13.44
C GLU A 124 -3.47 13.62 14.50
N GLY A 125 -3.43 13.02 15.71
CA GLY A 125 -4.43 13.23 16.76
C GLY A 125 -5.73 12.43 16.58
N LEU A 126 -5.78 11.51 15.64
CA LEU A 126 -6.93 10.63 15.39
C LEU A 126 -6.93 9.44 16.36
N ASP A 127 -8.10 8.90 16.63
CA ASP A 127 -8.25 7.60 17.27
C ASP A 127 -8.09 6.47 16.26
N ALA A 128 -7.62 5.32 16.69
CA ALA A 128 -7.53 4.11 15.91
C ALA A 128 -8.93 3.61 15.50
N ALA A 129 -9.04 3.11 14.26
CA ALA A 129 -10.27 2.58 13.72
C ALA A 129 -10.68 1.27 14.44
N ASN A 130 -11.96 1.13 14.72
CA ASN A 130 -12.52 -0.04 15.38
C ASN A 130 -13.16 -1.04 14.39
N GLN A 131 -13.75 -2.13 14.86
CA GLN A 131 -14.39 -3.16 14.06
C GLN A 131 -15.45 -2.61 13.09
N LYS A 132 -16.27 -1.64 13.55
CA LYS A 132 -17.30 -1.02 12.70
C LYS A 132 -16.68 -0.18 11.59
N ASP A 133 -15.59 0.50 11.90
CA ASP A 133 -14.85 1.31 10.93
C ASP A 133 -14.20 0.40 9.87
N TRP A 134 -13.60 -0.72 10.29
CA TRP A 134 -13.03 -1.72 9.37
C TRP A 134 -14.10 -2.33 8.46
N LYS A 135 -15.25 -2.64 9.03
CA LYS A 135 -16.40 -3.16 8.26
C LYS A 135 -16.88 -2.15 7.22
N ARG A 136 -17.04 -0.88 7.61
CA ARG A 136 -17.47 0.20 6.72
C ARG A 136 -16.50 0.38 5.54
N LEU A 137 -15.19 0.28 5.79
CA LEU A 137 -14.17 0.36 4.75
C LEU A 137 -14.34 -0.76 3.71
N VAL A 138 -14.59 -1.99 4.14
CA VAL A 138 -14.90 -3.10 3.24
C VAL A 138 -16.20 -2.84 2.47
N ASP A 139 -17.27 -2.42 3.15
CA ASP A 139 -18.56 -2.15 2.50
C ASP A 139 -18.42 -1.05 1.41
N TYR A 140 -17.53 -0.06 1.62
CA TYR A 140 -17.18 0.94 0.61
C TYR A 140 -16.50 0.31 -0.61
N TYR A 141 -15.50 -0.56 -0.42
CA TYR A 141 -14.80 -1.20 -1.53
C TYR A 141 -15.73 -2.09 -2.36
N PHE A 142 -16.72 -2.72 -1.74
CA PHE A 142 -17.67 -3.63 -2.40
C PHE A 142 -18.96 -2.96 -2.88
N ALA A 143 -19.04 -1.62 -2.81
CA ALA A 143 -20.21 -0.91 -3.34
C ALA A 143 -20.40 -1.21 -4.84
N SER A 144 -21.68 -1.42 -5.24
CA SER A 144 -21.99 -1.88 -6.61
C SER A 144 -21.67 -0.86 -7.69
N SER A 145 -21.80 0.45 -7.38
CA SER A 145 -21.60 1.54 -8.36
C SER A 145 -20.18 2.09 -8.41
N THR A 146 -19.38 1.81 -7.40
CA THR A 146 -18.03 2.32 -7.22
C THR A 146 -17.05 1.20 -6.86
N GLY A 147 -15.78 1.52 -6.63
CA GLY A 147 -14.79 0.56 -6.17
C GLY A 147 -14.69 -0.69 -7.04
N LEU A 148 -14.78 -1.87 -6.43
CA LEU A 148 -14.64 -3.16 -7.12
C LEU A 148 -15.75 -3.43 -8.15
N GLY A 149 -16.98 -2.98 -7.87
CA GLY A 149 -18.08 -3.08 -8.83
C GLY A 149 -17.83 -2.25 -10.09
N ALA A 150 -17.31 -1.04 -9.94
CA ALA A 150 -16.90 -0.18 -11.05
C ALA A 150 -15.72 -0.77 -11.82
N LEU A 151 -14.70 -1.28 -11.13
CA LEU A 151 -13.54 -1.92 -11.75
C LEU A 151 -13.97 -3.12 -12.61
N ASN A 152 -14.78 -4.02 -12.07
CA ASN A 152 -15.28 -5.18 -12.81
C ASN A 152 -16.03 -4.78 -14.09
N ARG A 153 -16.83 -3.70 -14.04
CA ARG A 153 -17.54 -3.17 -15.22
C ARG A 153 -16.60 -2.48 -16.20
N ALA A 154 -15.65 -1.70 -15.73
CA ALA A 154 -14.65 -1.02 -16.59
C ALA A 154 -13.86 -2.03 -17.42
N ILE A 155 -13.40 -3.13 -16.81
CA ILE A 155 -12.72 -4.22 -17.50
C ILE A 155 -13.65 -4.90 -18.50
N SER A 156 -14.89 -5.23 -18.11
CA SER A 156 -15.89 -5.79 -19.04
C SER A 156 -16.15 -4.89 -20.25
N ASN A 157 -16.17 -3.57 -20.05
CA ASN A 157 -16.32 -2.63 -21.15
C ASN A 157 -15.08 -2.59 -22.06
N ALA A 158 -13.89 -2.69 -21.49
CA ALA A 158 -12.63 -2.72 -22.26
C ALA A 158 -12.52 -4.01 -23.10
N GLN A 159 -12.95 -5.15 -22.59
CA GLN A 159 -12.96 -6.45 -23.29
C GLN A 159 -13.82 -6.46 -24.57
N LYS A 160 -14.74 -5.51 -24.71
CA LYS A 160 -15.49 -5.34 -25.97
C LYS A 160 -14.64 -4.76 -27.12
N ARG A 161 -13.49 -4.19 -26.80
CA ARG A 161 -12.60 -3.46 -27.73
C ARG A 161 -11.20 -4.03 -27.79
N LEU A 162 -10.74 -4.66 -26.71
CA LEU A 162 -9.42 -5.23 -26.57
C LEU A 162 -9.49 -6.75 -26.51
N GLU A 163 -8.40 -7.41 -26.93
CA GLU A 163 -8.23 -8.82 -26.67
C GLU A 163 -8.25 -9.09 -25.15
N ASN A 164 -8.90 -10.17 -24.75
CA ASN A 164 -9.02 -10.53 -23.35
C ASN A 164 -7.64 -10.77 -22.73
N PRO A 165 -7.40 -10.26 -21.53
CA PRO A 165 -6.16 -10.55 -20.82
C PRO A 165 -6.08 -12.06 -20.52
N LYS A 166 -4.86 -12.60 -20.49
CA LYS A 166 -4.63 -14.05 -20.20
C LYS A 166 -5.18 -14.48 -18.84
N THR A 167 -5.26 -13.55 -17.90
CA THR A 167 -5.74 -13.76 -16.53
C THR A 167 -6.70 -12.65 -16.14
N LYS A 168 -7.57 -12.89 -15.15
CA LYS A 168 -8.35 -11.82 -14.54
C LYS A 168 -7.42 -10.76 -13.94
N HIS A 169 -7.88 -9.51 -13.90
CA HIS A 169 -7.16 -8.47 -13.17
C HIS A 169 -7.14 -8.77 -11.68
N ARG A 170 -5.99 -8.53 -11.06
CA ARG A 170 -5.75 -8.86 -9.65
C ARG A 170 -6.27 -7.76 -8.74
N VAL A 171 -6.88 -8.16 -7.64
CA VAL A 171 -7.30 -7.25 -6.56
C VAL A 171 -6.51 -7.60 -5.29
N VAL A 172 -5.97 -6.58 -4.67
CA VAL A 172 -5.33 -6.63 -3.35
C VAL A 172 -6.10 -5.68 -2.43
N ILE A 173 -6.41 -6.13 -1.22
CA ILE A 173 -7.13 -5.32 -0.22
C ILE A 173 -6.22 -5.08 0.98
N ALA A 174 -6.13 -3.82 1.41
CA ALA A 174 -5.37 -3.46 2.59
C ALA A 174 -6.03 -4.00 3.86
N ILE A 175 -5.22 -4.57 4.76
CA ILE A 175 -5.62 -4.90 6.12
C ILE A 175 -5.33 -3.68 6.98
N PRO A 176 -6.33 -3.06 7.64
CA PRO A 176 -6.07 -1.99 8.58
C PRO A 176 -5.13 -2.45 9.69
N GLU A 177 -4.23 -1.59 10.11
CA GLU A 177 -3.27 -1.91 11.17
C GLU A 177 -4.01 -2.10 12.51
N PRO A 178 -3.79 -3.21 13.22
CA PRO A 178 -4.36 -3.44 14.54
C PRO A 178 -3.56 -2.68 15.60
N ILE A 179 -3.78 -1.37 15.69
CA ILE A 179 -3.05 -0.43 16.54
C ILE A 179 -3.32 -0.75 18.02
N ALA A 180 -2.26 -0.90 18.82
CA ALA A 180 -2.42 -1.35 20.21
C ALA A 180 -3.28 -0.41 21.06
N HIS A 181 -3.09 0.91 20.93
CA HIS A 181 -3.77 1.91 21.74
C HIS A 181 -4.87 2.64 20.96
N LYS A 182 -6.02 2.90 21.61
CA LYS A 182 -7.13 3.64 20.99
C LYS A 182 -6.70 4.99 20.43
N THR A 183 -5.87 5.72 21.17
CA THR A 183 -5.26 6.96 20.70
C THR A 183 -3.78 6.68 20.46
N PRO A 184 -3.34 6.47 19.22
CA PRO A 184 -1.99 5.97 18.92
C PRO A 184 -0.86 6.82 19.53
N ALA A 185 -1.04 8.14 19.60
CA ALA A 185 -0.07 9.06 20.21
C ALA A 185 -0.05 9.03 21.76
N ASN A 186 -0.93 8.24 22.40
CA ASN A 186 -1.06 8.18 23.86
C ASN A 186 -1.01 6.73 24.35
N GLU A 187 0.15 6.28 24.76
CA GLU A 187 0.39 4.93 25.32
C GLU A 187 -0.42 4.61 26.58
N ASN A 188 -1.00 5.62 27.26
CA ASN A 188 -1.89 5.42 28.40
C ASN A 188 -3.37 5.31 27.98
N SER A 189 -3.69 5.43 26.70
CA SER A 189 -5.06 5.22 26.24
C SER A 189 -5.43 3.73 26.27
N THR A 190 -6.74 3.44 26.32
CA THR A 190 -7.20 2.06 26.42
C THR A 190 -6.78 1.22 25.22
N THR A 191 -6.46 -0.05 25.47
CA THR A 191 -6.21 -1.08 24.45
C THR A 191 -7.46 -1.91 24.13
N VAL A 192 -8.52 -1.74 24.93
CA VAL A 192 -9.83 -2.37 24.78
C VAL A 192 -10.80 -1.37 24.12
N TYR A 193 -10.81 -1.32 22.80
CA TYR A 193 -11.60 -0.33 22.03
C TYR A 193 -12.14 -0.86 20.70
N TRP A 194 -11.53 -1.95 20.18
CA TRP A 194 -11.78 -2.37 18.80
C TRP A 194 -13.16 -3.01 18.63
N GLY A 195 -13.56 -3.87 19.56
CA GLY A 195 -14.83 -4.58 19.51
C GLY A 195 -14.75 -5.96 20.13
N SER A 196 -15.58 -6.90 19.65
CA SER A 196 -15.60 -8.27 20.16
C SER A 196 -15.76 -9.28 19.04
N LEU A 197 -15.21 -10.49 19.24
CA LEU A 197 -15.40 -11.66 18.40
C LEU A 197 -15.93 -12.81 19.25
N ASP A 198 -17.05 -13.41 18.83
CA ASP A 198 -17.69 -14.57 19.50
C ASP A 198 -17.89 -14.38 21.03
N GLY A 199 -18.18 -13.14 21.43
CA GLY A 199 -18.39 -12.77 22.85
C GLY A 199 -17.11 -12.43 23.61
N HIS A 200 -15.91 -12.65 23.05
CA HIS A 200 -14.64 -12.20 23.61
C HIS A 200 -14.39 -10.74 23.24
N ILE A 201 -14.21 -9.88 24.27
CA ILE A 201 -13.84 -8.46 24.08
C ILE A 201 -12.36 -8.40 23.77
N MET A 202 -12.01 -7.82 22.61
CA MET A 202 -10.63 -7.76 22.14
C MET A 202 -9.82 -6.72 22.90
N ASP A 203 -8.65 -7.13 23.40
CA ASP A 203 -7.64 -6.29 24.01
C ASP A 203 -6.38 -6.25 23.12
N PHE A 204 -6.16 -5.14 22.46
CA PHE A 204 -5.05 -5.01 21.50
C PHE A 204 -3.66 -4.88 22.14
N SER A 205 -3.55 -4.89 23.49
CA SER A 205 -2.27 -5.18 24.16
C SER A 205 -1.85 -6.65 23.99
N ILE A 206 -2.81 -7.53 23.67
CA ILE A 206 -2.60 -8.96 23.46
C ILE A 206 -2.36 -9.22 21.97
N ALA A 207 -1.17 -9.74 21.62
CA ALA A 207 -0.81 -10.02 20.23
C ALA A 207 -1.80 -10.98 19.53
N GLN A 208 -2.34 -11.97 20.26
CA GLN A 208 -3.29 -12.91 19.66
C GLN A 208 -4.60 -12.23 19.28
N ASP A 209 -5.12 -11.30 20.08
CA ASP A 209 -6.34 -10.55 19.77
C ASP A 209 -6.16 -9.70 18.49
N ARG A 210 -4.98 -9.07 18.33
CA ARG A 210 -4.66 -8.36 17.09
C ARG A 210 -4.60 -9.28 15.87
N VAL A 211 -4.04 -10.47 16.01
CA VAL A 211 -4.04 -11.48 14.95
C VAL A 211 -5.46 -11.92 14.60
N ASP A 212 -6.31 -12.17 15.61
CA ASP A 212 -7.66 -12.67 15.38
C ASP A 212 -8.57 -11.58 14.78
N ALA A 213 -8.35 -10.30 15.10
CA ALA A 213 -8.99 -9.19 14.41
C ALA A 213 -8.60 -9.12 12.92
N CYS A 214 -7.32 -9.32 12.59
CA CYS A 214 -6.87 -9.39 11.19
C CYS A 214 -7.48 -10.59 10.46
N LYS A 215 -7.54 -11.76 11.08
CA LYS A 215 -8.17 -12.95 10.49
C LYS A 215 -9.66 -12.72 10.21
N TRP A 216 -10.38 -12.15 11.17
CA TRP A 216 -11.78 -11.77 10.99
C TRP A 216 -11.96 -10.84 9.78
N TYR A 217 -11.11 -9.84 9.63
CA TYR A 217 -11.15 -8.92 8.49
C TYR A 217 -10.89 -9.62 7.17
N ILE A 218 -9.88 -10.49 7.11
CA ILE A 218 -9.54 -11.29 5.93
C ILE A 218 -10.74 -12.17 5.53
N ASP A 219 -11.35 -12.85 6.47
CA ASP A 219 -12.50 -13.71 6.20
C ASP A 219 -13.73 -12.91 5.77
N TYR A 220 -13.94 -11.73 6.34
CA TYR A 220 -15.02 -10.83 5.93
C TYR A 220 -14.83 -10.35 4.48
N VAL A 221 -13.63 -9.94 4.09
CA VAL A 221 -13.30 -9.57 2.70
C VAL A 221 -13.51 -10.76 1.75
N ARG A 222 -13.02 -11.95 2.11
CA ARG A 222 -13.16 -13.17 1.30
C ARG A 222 -14.63 -13.55 1.07
N SER A 223 -15.42 -13.51 2.13
CA SER A 223 -16.86 -13.77 2.05
C SER A 223 -17.55 -12.80 1.10
N LYS A 224 -17.30 -11.51 1.29
CA LYS A 224 -17.83 -10.44 0.40
C LYS A 224 -17.42 -10.66 -1.05
N PHE A 225 -16.15 -10.96 -1.31
CA PHE A 225 -15.68 -11.18 -2.67
C PHE A 225 -16.37 -12.38 -3.32
N ASN A 226 -16.56 -13.46 -2.56
CA ASN A 226 -17.28 -14.66 -3.02
C ASN A 226 -18.77 -14.36 -3.29
N GLU A 227 -19.44 -13.55 -2.46
CA GLU A 227 -20.83 -13.14 -2.68
C GLU A 227 -21.02 -12.38 -3.99
N MET A 228 -20.07 -11.55 -4.36
CA MET A 228 -20.18 -10.63 -5.53
C MET A 228 -20.00 -11.34 -6.87
N GLN A 229 -19.41 -12.54 -6.92
CA GLN A 229 -19.22 -13.34 -8.15
C GLN A 229 -18.66 -12.56 -9.35
N TYR A 230 -17.67 -11.72 -9.12
CA TYR A 230 -17.04 -10.90 -10.17
C TYR A 230 -16.42 -11.77 -11.29
N GLN A 231 -16.68 -11.41 -12.53
CA GLN A 231 -16.25 -12.19 -13.71
C GLN A 231 -14.85 -11.80 -14.19
N ASN A 232 -14.44 -10.53 -14.01
CA ASN A 232 -13.26 -9.97 -14.68
C ASN A 232 -12.12 -9.65 -13.70
N ILE A 233 -12.39 -9.72 -12.39
CA ILE A 233 -11.41 -9.51 -11.32
C ILE A 233 -11.38 -10.71 -10.39
N GLU A 234 -10.26 -10.89 -9.71
CA GLU A 234 -10.13 -11.90 -8.65
C GLU A 234 -9.36 -11.35 -7.45
N LEU A 235 -9.78 -11.74 -6.24
CA LEU A 235 -8.99 -11.46 -5.04
C LEU A 235 -7.70 -12.27 -5.11
N ALA A 236 -6.57 -11.58 -5.20
CA ALA A 236 -5.27 -12.20 -5.35
C ALA A 236 -4.40 -12.06 -4.09
N GLY A 237 -4.74 -11.13 -3.21
CA GLY A 237 -3.94 -10.94 -2.01
C GLY A 237 -4.45 -9.87 -1.07
N PHE A 238 -3.67 -9.71 -0.02
CA PHE A 238 -3.85 -8.68 0.99
C PHE A 238 -2.58 -7.84 1.12
N TYR A 239 -2.75 -6.59 1.53
CA TYR A 239 -1.67 -5.66 1.75
C TYR A 239 -1.59 -5.30 3.24
N TRP A 240 -0.39 -5.36 3.81
CA TRP A 240 -0.11 -4.92 5.17
C TRP A 240 0.08 -3.42 5.18
N LEU A 241 -0.84 -2.70 5.84
CA LEU A 241 -0.93 -1.24 5.73
C LEU A 241 0.19 -0.49 6.46
N ALA A 242 0.74 -1.06 7.56
CA ALA A 242 1.86 -0.45 8.26
C ALA A 242 3.13 -0.50 7.40
N GLU A 243 3.71 0.65 7.10
CA GLU A 243 4.88 0.78 6.22
C GLU A 243 6.21 0.40 6.91
N THR A 244 6.18 0.15 8.22
CA THR A 244 7.30 -0.34 9.03
C THR A 244 6.88 -1.55 9.86
N ALA A 245 7.81 -2.45 10.16
CA ALA A 245 7.54 -3.60 11.02
C ALA A 245 7.58 -3.28 12.53
N GLY A 246 7.97 -2.07 12.92
CA GLY A 246 8.28 -1.72 14.31
C GLY A 246 7.18 -2.07 15.30
N THR A 247 5.94 -1.65 15.03
CA THR A 247 4.79 -1.81 15.93
C THR A 247 4.07 -3.16 15.82
N THR A 248 4.35 -3.95 14.77
CA THR A 248 3.56 -5.13 14.42
C THR A 248 4.39 -6.39 14.17
N ARG A 249 5.69 -6.34 14.43
CA ARG A 249 6.65 -7.43 14.17
C ARG A 249 6.22 -8.77 14.79
N ASP A 250 5.60 -8.74 15.95
CA ASP A 250 5.14 -9.90 16.72
C ASP A 250 3.92 -10.63 16.12
N ILE A 251 3.24 -9.99 15.16
CA ILE A 251 2.01 -10.52 14.56
C ILE A 251 2.09 -10.74 13.04
N ILE A 252 2.96 -10.00 12.33
CA ILE A 252 3.01 -10.01 10.85
C ILE A 252 3.09 -11.42 10.29
N SER A 253 4.01 -12.26 10.77
CA SER A 253 4.21 -13.60 10.26
C SER A 253 2.99 -14.52 10.46
N LYS A 254 2.26 -14.36 11.58
CA LYS A 254 1.04 -15.11 11.84
C LYS A 254 -0.11 -14.71 10.91
N VAL A 255 -0.22 -13.41 10.61
CA VAL A 255 -1.21 -12.90 9.66
C VAL A 255 -0.85 -13.34 8.23
N GLY A 256 0.42 -13.25 7.85
CA GLY A 256 0.90 -13.72 6.55
C GLY A 256 0.66 -15.22 6.35
N ALA A 257 0.92 -16.03 7.38
CA ALA A 257 0.60 -17.46 7.38
C ALA A 257 -0.89 -17.72 7.11
N TYR A 258 -1.75 -16.95 7.77
CA TYR A 258 -3.19 -17.08 7.58
C TYR A 258 -3.64 -16.70 6.17
N VAL A 259 -3.10 -15.64 5.61
CA VAL A 259 -3.36 -15.21 4.21
C VAL A 259 -2.95 -16.32 3.23
N ASN A 260 -1.75 -16.87 3.40
CA ASN A 260 -1.15 -17.83 2.47
C ASN A 260 -1.84 -19.20 2.49
N GLN A 261 -2.45 -19.64 3.59
CA GLN A 261 -3.19 -20.92 3.63
C GLN A 261 -4.34 -20.96 2.62
N PHE A 262 -4.86 -19.80 2.21
CA PHE A 262 -5.89 -19.66 1.18
C PHE A 262 -5.32 -19.36 -0.22
N LYS A 263 -4.00 -19.44 -0.37
CA LYS A 263 -3.28 -19.13 -1.62
C LYS A 263 -3.42 -17.67 -2.06
N TYR A 264 -3.62 -16.75 -1.12
CA TYR A 264 -3.52 -15.30 -1.35
C TYR A 264 -2.11 -14.81 -1.10
N SER A 265 -1.69 -13.82 -1.87
CA SER A 265 -0.43 -13.10 -1.67
C SER A 265 -0.51 -12.15 -0.47
N PHE A 266 0.54 -12.09 0.33
CA PHE A 266 0.70 -11.11 1.40
C PHE A 266 1.74 -10.09 0.97
N ASN A 267 1.33 -8.82 0.80
CA ASN A 267 2.09 -7.77 0.13
C ASN A 267 2.42 -6.63 1.09
N TRP A 268 3.55 -5.97 0.86
CA TRP A 268 4.03 -4.88 1.69
C TRP A 268 4.67 -3.77 0.85
N ILE A 269 4.57 -2.50 1.30
CA ILE A 269 5.23 -1.34 0.68
C ILE A 269 5.99 -0.60 1.77
N PRO A 270 7.19 -1.09 2.18
CA PRO A 270 8.01 -0.41 3.19
C PRO A 270 8.72 0.81 2.61
N TYR A 271 8.77 1.90 3.38
CA TYR A 271 9.56 3.06 2.99
C TYR A 271 11.07 2.79 3.11
N ARG A 272 11.86 3.60 2.43
CA ARG A 272 13.33 3.50 2.44
C ARG A 272 13.90 3.64 3.86
N GLY A 273 14.48 2.55 4.35
CA GLY A 273 15.02 2.42 5.71
C GLY A 273 14.00 2.01 6.77
N ALA A 274 12.77 1.66 6.38
CA ALA A 274 11.77 1.11 7.30
C ALA A 274 12.31 -0.11 8.04
N GLU A 275 11.96 -0.25 9.31
CA GLU A 275 12.37 -1.41 10.09
C GLU A 275 11.82 -2.70 9.47
N GLY A 276 12.69 -3.66 9.18
CA GLY A 276 12.35 -4.96 8.61
C GLY A 276 12.33 -5.03 7.10
N HIS A 277 12.57 -3.93 6.35
CA HIS A 277 12.61 -3.98 4.89
C HIS A 277 13.63 -4.98 4.34
N ASP A 278 14.79 -5.13 5.01
CA ASP A 278 15.86 -6.08 4.68
C ASP A 278 15.54 -7.53 5.09
N LYS A 279 14.43 -7.74 5.78
CA LYS A 279 13.97 -9.05 6.31
C LYS A 279 12.53 -9.36 5.90
N TRP A 280 12.02 -8.67 4.90
CA TRP A 280 10.64 -8.79 4.46
C TRP A 280 10.20 -10.23 4.19
N GLU A 281 11.10 -11.04 3.66
CA GLU A 281 10.86 -12.46 3.43
C GLU A 281 10.63 -13.23 4.73
N THR A 282 11.47 -13.04 5.72
CA THR A 282 11.36 -13.72 7.02
C THR A 282 10.18 -13.23 7.86
N LEU A 283 9.69 -12.02 7.58
CA LEU A 283 8.45 -11.49 8.14
C LEU A 283 7.18 -12.11 7.54
N GLY A 284 7.32 -12.87 6.46
CA GLY A 284 6.19 -13.60 5.89
C GLY A 284 5.54 -12.97 4.66
N PHE A 285 6.11 -11.92 4.10
CA PHE A 285 5.58 -11.30 2.89
C PHE A 285 5.93 -12.09 1.62
N ASN A 286 5.01 -12.13 0.67
CA ASN A 286 5.23 -12.73 -0.64
C ASN A 286 5.84 -11.72 -1.63
N ASN A 287 5.49 -10.45 -1.51
CA ASN A 287 6.06 -9.36 -2.29
C ASN A 287 6.26 -8.15 -1.38
N ALA A 288 7.36 -7.42 -1.59
CA ALA A 288 7.61 -6.15 -0.92
C ALA A 288 8.09 -5.13 -1.95
N TYR A 289 7.39 -3.99 -2.02
CA TYR A 289 7.64 -2.90 -2.96
C TYR A 289 8.32 -1.76 -2.22
N TYR A 290 9.60 -1.56 -2.44
CA TYR A 290 10.41 -0.59 -1.70
C TYR A 290 10.11 0.83 -2.16
N GLN A 291 9.60 1.64 -1.23
CA GLN A 291 9.20 3.02 -1.45
C GLN A 291 10.43 3.93 -1.33
N PRO A 292 10.85 4.63 -2.39
CA PRO A 292 12.04 5.48 -2.34
C PRO A 292 11.90 6.73 -1.48
N ASN A 293 10.68 7.27 -1.32
CA ASN A 293 10.43 8.58 -0.69
C ASN A 293 11.21 9.74 -1.34
N TYR A 294 11.68 9.53 -2.57
CA TYR A 294 12.44 10.53 -3.33
C TYR A 294 11.53 11.65 -3.81
N PHE A 295 10.35 11.31 -4.33
CA PHE A 295 9.41 12.30 -4.86
C PHE A 295 9.04 13.35 -3.81
N PHE A 296 8.74 12.92 -2.59
CA PHE A 296 8.23 13.78 -1.51
C PHE A 296 9.31 14.56 -0.76
N ASN A 297 10.54 14.09 -0.74
CA ASN A 297 11.64 14.73 -0.04
C ASN A 297 12.55 15.46 -1.01
N THR A 298 12.26 16.76 -1.22
CA THR A 298 12.97 17.61 -2.19
C THR A 298 14.42 17.91 -1.83
N GLU A 299 14.85 17.66 -0.59
CA GLU A 299 16.24 17.78 -0.17
C GLU A 299 17.10 16.58 -0.66
N GLN A 300 16.46 15.49 -1.00
CA GLN A 300 17.17 14.31 -1.53
C GLN A 300 17.59 14.50 -2.98
N SER A 301 18.86 14.22 -3.25
CA SER A 301 19.42 14.22 -4.60
C SER A 301 19.03 12.96 -5.37
N TYR A 302 19.16 13.00 -6.70
CA TYR A 302 18.93 11.87 -7.59
C TYR A 302 19.73 10.61 -7.19
N ALA A 303 20.94 10.77 -6.61
CA ALA A 303 21.77 9.67 -6.15
C ALA A 303 21.07 8.80 -5.08
N VAL A 304 20.15 9.37 -4.30
CA VAL A 304 19.35 8.62 -3.30
C VAL A 304 18.41 7.66 -4.00
N LEU A 305 17.75 8.07 -5.09
CA LEU A 305 16.90 7.20 -5.89
C LEU A 305 17.70 6.06 -6.53
N GLU A 306 18.89 6.36 -7.07
CA GLU A 306 19.79 5.34 -7.62
C GLU A 306 20.23 4.31 -6.57
N GLU A 307 20.58 4.78 -5.35
CA GLU A 307 20.95 3.88 -4.25
C GLU A 307 19.77 3.03 -3.77
N THR A 308 18.55 3.60 -3.80
CA THR A 308 17.33 2.83 -3.48
C THR A 308 17.10 1.71 -4.51
N CYS A 309 17.32 1.97 -5.80
CA CYS A 309 17.26 0.94 -6.84
C CYS A 309 18.29 -0.19 -6.62
N LYS A 310 19.52 0.16 -6.22
CA LYS A 310 20.56 -0.82 -5.90
C LYS A 310 20.20 -1.65 -4.67
N THR A 311 19.66 -1.00 -3.64
CA THR A 311 19.18 -1.67 -2.43
C THR A 311 18.05 -2.65 -2.74
N ALA A 312 17.06 -2.25 -3.54
CA ALA A 312 15.98 -3.13 -3.96
C ALA A 312 16.50 -4.37 -4.70
N LYS A 313 17.51 -4.23 -5.54
CA LYS A 313 18.15 -5.39 -6.21
C LYS A 313 18.88 -6.28 -5.22
N ARG A 314 19.65 -5.72 -4.28
CA ARG A 314 20.42 -6.47 -3.27
C ARG A 314 19.53 -7.25 -2.31
N GLU A 315 18.44 -6.63 -1.86
CA GLU A 315 17.50 -7.19 -0.88
C GLU A 315 16.34 -7.93 -1.54
N ASN A 316 16.40 -8.17 -2.86
CA ASN A 316 15.35 -8.81 -3.65
C ASN A 316 13.96 -8.15 -3.53
N LEU A 317 13.90 -6.86 -3.26
CA LEU A 317 12.66 -6.07 -3.22
C LEU A 317 12.20 -5.73 -4.64
N ASP A 318 10.89 -5.60 -4.82
CA ASP A 318 10.26 -4.86 -5.90
C ASP A 318 10.30 -3.36 -5.59
N MET A 319 9.68 -2.48 -6.39
CA MET A 319 9.78 -1.04 -6.19
C MET A 319 8.42 -0.35 -6.29
N GLU A 320 8.28 0.77 -5.59
CA GLU A 320 7.18 1.69 -5.78
C GLU A 320 7.61 2.89 -6.64
N PHE A 321 6.75 3.25 -7.59
CA PHE A 321 6.85 4.48 -8.38
C PHE A 321 5.93 5.54 -7.76
N GLU A 322 6.47 6.69 -7.38
CA GLU A 322 5.75 7.70 -6.60
C GLU A 322 5.60 9.02 -7.36
N PHE A 323 4.38 9.55 -7.42
CA PHE A 323 4.10 10.93 -7.81
C PHE A 323 2.74 11.40 -7.28
N ASP A 324 2.45 12.71 -7.37
CA ASP A 324 1.14 13.27 -7.05
C ASP A 324 0.81 14.51 -7.89
N TYR A 325 -0.26 15.23 -7.52
CA TYR A 325 -0.79 16.40 -8.23
C TYR A 325 0.22 17.54 -8.45
N ARG A 326 1.35 17.56 -7.73
CA ARG A 326 2.38 18.58 -7.86
C ARG A 326 3.15 18.52 -9.18
N VAL A 327 3.02 17.40 -9.92
CA VAL A 327 3.57 17.28 -11.28
C VAL A 327 2.78 18.08 -12.32
N LEU A 328 1.53 18.49 -12.03
CA LEU A 328 0.69 19.21 -12.98
C LEU A 328 1.24 20.62 -13.27
N ALA A 329 1.22 21.03 -14.52
CA ALA A 329 1.67 22.36 -14.96
C ALA A 329 0.92 23.52 -14.28
N SER A 330 -0.31 23.28 -13.81
CA SER A 330 -1.10 24.24 -13.05
C SER A 330 -0.65 24.40 -11.60
N ASN A 331 0.21 23.50 -11.08
CA ASN A 331 0.69 23.54 -9.71
C ASN A 331 1.90 24.50 -9.58
N SER A 332 1.94 25.30 -8.51
CA SER A 332 3.03 26.25 -8.27
C SER A 332 4.40 25.59 -8.03
N GLU A 333 4.41 24.31 -7.64
CA GLU A 333 5.61 23.52 -7.38
C GLU A 333 6.00 22.60 -8.56
N HIS A 334 5.30 22.71 -9.70
CA HIS A 334 5.53 21.89 -10.89
C HIS A 334 7.01 21.77 -11.27
N ASN A 335 7.75 22.88 -11.29
CA ASN A 335 9.17 22.91 -11.67
C ASN A 335 10.08 22.06 -10.74
N ILE A 336 9.59 21.70 -9.54
CA ILE A 336 10.31 20.85 -8.58
C ILE A 336 9.92 19.39 -8.81
N TYR A 337 8.62 19.12 -8.95
CA TYR A 337 8.10 17.75 -8.91
C TYR A 337 8.00 17.06 -10.28
N TYR A 338 7.78 17.81 -11.36
CA TYR A 338 7.78 17.28 -12.72
C TYR A 338 9.12 16.59 -13.08
N PRO A 339 10.30 17.21 -12.86
CA PRO A 339 11.57 16.52 -13.09
C PRO A 339 11.74 15.28 -12.21
N ARG A 340 11.27 15.31 -10.97
CA ARG A 340 11.40 14.17 -10.03
C ARG A 340 10.60 12.96 -10.49
N MET A 341 9.42 13.13 -11.07
CA MET A 341 8.69 12.02 -11.69
C MET A 341 9.46 11.43 -12.88
N LYS A 342 10.07 12.26 -13.71
CA LYS A 342 10.91 11.80 -14.82
C LYS A 342 12.18 11.09 -14.35
N ASP A 343 12.71 11.47 -13.20
CA ASP A 343 13.84 10.81 -12.55
C ASP A 343 13.53 9.35 -12.21
N TYR A 344 12.30 9.01 -11.79
CA TYR A 344 11.89 7.62 -11.59
C TYR A 344 11.95 6.81 -12.89
N ILE A 345 11.41 7.33 -13.98
CA ILE A 345 11.47 6.68 -15.30
C ILE A 345 12.92 6.41 -15.70
N LYS A 346 13.78 7.41 -15.54
CA LYS A 346 15.21 7.34 -15.85
C LYS A 346 15.94 6.33 -14.97
N ALA A 347 15.79 6.43 -13.64
CA ALA A 347 16.48 5.57 -12.69
C ALA A 347 16.05 4.10 -12.83
N PHE A 348 14.75 3.85 -12.96
CA PHE A 348 14.23 2.48 -13.08
C PHE A 348 14.72 1.79 -14.34
N LYS A 349 14.83 2.51 -15.47
CA LYS A 349 15.45 1.99 -16.69
C LYS A 349 16.96 1.78 -16.51
N ALA A 350 17.69 2.75 -15.99
CA ALA A 350 19.15 2.69 -15.83
C ALA A 350 19.60 1.56 -14.88
N HIS A 351 18.80 1.25 -13.86
CA HIS A 351 19.10 0.22 -12.86
C HIS A 351 18.37 -1.11 -13.09
N GLN A 352 17.77 -1.34 -14.25
CA GLN A 352 17.06 -2.57 -14.63
C GLN A 352 15.85 -2.91 -13.72
N ILE A 353 15.33 -1.95 -12.98
CA ILE A 353 14.08 -2.10 -12.21
C ILE A 353 12.91 -2.27 -13.18
N TRP A 354 12.87 -1.45 -14.22
CA TRP A 354 11.86 -1.48 -15.28
C TRP A 354 11.75 -2.83 -15.99
N ASP A 355 12.89 -3.51 -16.19
CA ASP A 355 12.97 -4.77 -16.95
C ASP A 355 12.61 -6.00 -16.10
N THR A 356 12.89 -5.96 -14.79
CA THR A 356 12.99 -7.18 -13.98
C THR A 356 12.15 -7.21 -12.72
N LYS A 357 11.74 -6.03 -12.19
CA LYS A 357 11.01 -5.92 -10.93
C LYS A 357 9.52 -5.67 -11.17
N ARG A 358 8.67 -6.12 -10.26
CA ARG A 358 7.28 -5.68 -10.20
C ARG A 358 7.23 -4.25 -9.72
N LEU A 359 6.18 -3.50 -10.10
CA LEU A 359 6.01 -2.14 -9.62
C LEU A 359 4.64 -1.96 -8.96
N ALA A 360 4.66 -1.26 -7.82
CA ALA A 360 3.50 -0.57 -7.28
C ALA A 360 3.54 0.89 -7.74
N TYR A 361 2.38 1.52 -7.88
CA TYR A 361 2.27 2.89 -8.36
C TYR A 361 1.41 3.72 -7.41
N TYR A 362 2.07 4.58 -6.63
CA TYR A 362 1.43 5.64 -5.88
C TYR A 362 1.33 6.88 -6.77
N GLU A 363 0.11 7.34 -7.03
CA GLU A 363 -0.14 8.51 -7.87
C GLU A 363 -1.00 9.59 -7.16
N GLY A 364 -1.00 9.56 -5.82
CA GLY A 364 -1.72 10.53 -4.99
C GLY A 364 -3.24 10.43 -5.00
N GLY A 365 -3.81 9.42 -5.66
CA GLY A 365 -5.27 9.17 -5.68
C GLY A 365 -6.05 10.00 -6.70
N GLY A 366 -5.83 9.79 -7.98
CA GLY A 366 -6.56 10.42 -9.09
C GLY A 366 -5.73 11.32 -10.00
N ASN A 367 -4.40 11.38 -9.80
CA ASN A 367 -3.56 12.30 -10.56
C ASN A 367 -3.23 11.81 -11.97
N LEU A 368 -3.25 10.50 -12.20
CA LEU A 368 -3.17 9.96 -13.56
C LEU A 368 -4.36 10.45 -14.41
N LEU A 369 -5.56 10.48 -13.84
CA LEU A 369 -6.75 11.04 -14.50
C LEU A 369 -6.62 12.56 -14.70
N SER A 370 -6.02 13.27 -13.73
CA SER A 370 -5.79 14.72 -13.84
C SER A 370 -4.82 15.04 -14.98
N LEU A 371 -3.72 14.30 -15.12
CA LEU A 371 -2.79 14.40 -16.24
C LEU A 371 -3.49 14.11 -17.58
N LYS A 372 -4.26 13.02 -17.64
CA LYS A 372 -5.02 12.63 -18.84
C LYS A 372 -5.98 13.72 -19.32
N ASN A 373 -6.64 14.42 -18.40
CA ASN A 373 -7.66 15.40 -18.71
C ASN A 373 -7.14 16.84 -18.76
N SER A 374 -5.86 17.05 -18.52
CA SER A 374 -5.26 18.38 -18.58
C SER A 374 -5.27 18.95 -20.01
N ALA A 375 -5.55 20.23 -20.14
CA ALA A 375 -5.44 20.95 -21.42
C ALA A 375 -3.97 21.39 -21.71
N ASN A 376 -3.06 21.19 -20.76
CA ASN A 376 -1.65 21.58 -20.91
C ASN A 376 -0.86 20.50 -21.64
N GLU A 377 -0.09 20.89 -22.65
CA GLU A 377 0.68 19.97 -23.48
C GLU A 377 1.74 19.19 -22.69
N ALA A 378 2.41 19.82 -21.72
CA ALA A 378 3.41 19.15 -20.90
C ALA A 378 2.79 18.04 -20.01
N ASP A 379 1.59 18.29 -19.49
CA ASP A 379 0.86 17.27 -18.71
C ASP A 379 0.43 16.08 -19.59
N GLN A 380 -0.04 16.36 -20.82
CA GLN A 380 -0.38 15.32 -21.80
C GLN A 380 0.84 14.49 -22.20
N GLU A 381 1.98 15.14 -22.45
CA GLU A 381 3.24 14.47 -22.75
C GLU A 381 3.68 13.58 -21.58
N LEU A 382 3.60 14.07 -20.34
CA LEU A 382 3.95 13.30 -19.14
C LEU A 382 3.00 12.12 -18.94
N TYR A 383 1.70 12.30 -19.18
CA TYR A 383 0.71 11.21 -19.16
C TYR A 383 1.08 10.10 -20.14
N HIS A 384 1.38 10.48 -21.40
CA HIS A 384 1.78 9.51 -22.42
C HIS A 384 3.11 8.84 -22.10
N GLU A 385 4.11 9.59 -21.64
CA GLU A 385 5.42 9.04 -21.25
C GLU A 385 5.28 8.01 -20.12
N PHE A 386 4.49 8.34 -19.10
CA PHE A 386 4.23 7.42 -17.98
C PHE A 386 3.47 6.16 -18.44
N CYS A 387 2.39 6.31 -19.18
CA CYS A 387 1.62 5.16 -19.67
C CYS A 387 2.45 4.26 -20.60
N GLN A 388 3.27 4.85 -21.49
CA GLN A 388 4.22 4.11 -22.31
C GLN A 388 5.27 3.40 -21.46
N PHE A 389 5.79 4.04 -20.42
CA PHE A 389 6.69 3.39 -19.47
C PHE A 389 6.05 2.12 -18.88
N VAL A 390 4.77 2.16 -18.51
CA VAL A 390 4.06 1.00 -17.95
C VAL A 390 3.83 -0.09 -18.99
N ILE A 391 3.22 0.23 -20.14
CA ILE A 391 2.76 -0.79 -21.10
C ILE A 391 3.91 -1.47 -21.88
N THR A 392 5.07 -0.81 -21.98
CA THR A 392 6.22 -1.34 -22.74
C THR A 392 7.23 -2.08 -21.87
N ARG A 393 6.93 -2.35 -20.61
CA ARG A 393 7.83 -3.09 -19.71
C ARG A 393 8.07 -4.51 -20.18
N PRO A 394 9.35 -4.97 -20.33
CA PRO A 394 9.66 -6.31 -20.82
C PRO A 394 9.10 -7.45 -19.96
N ILE A 395 8.96 -7.23 -18.66
CA ILE A 395 8.42 -8.23 -17.73
C ILE A 395 6.97 -8.62 -18.05
N ARG A 396 6.19 -7.73 -18.68
CA ARG A 396 4.77 -7.97 -19.06
C ARG A 396 4.59 -8.98 -20.19
N SER A 397 5.62 -9.20 -20.98
CA SER A 397 5.58 -10.14 -22.13
C SER A 397 6.06 -11.54 -21.77
N LYS A 398 6.49 -11.76 -20.53
CA LYS A 398 6.93 -13.06 -20.02
C LYS A 398 5.76 -13.78 -19.35
#